data_f84f0a122df75180253348b55546793c
#
_entry.id   f84f0a122df75180253348b55546793c
#
_cell.length_a   1.000
_cell.length_b   1.000
_cell.length_c   1.000
_cell.angle_alpha   90.00
_cell.angle_beta   90.00
_cell.angle_gamma   90.00
#
_symmetry.space_group_name_H-M   'P 1'
#
loop_
_entity.id
_entity.type
_entity.pdbx_description
1 polymer ?
#
loop_
_entity_poly.entity_id
_entity_poly.type
_entity_poly.pdbx_seq_one_letter_code
_entity_poly.pdbx_strand_id
1 'polypeptide(L)'
;AIKALSDSTKVDNQYNTLLGVTESCKTYTIAKVIEATQKPTLIMTHNKTLAAQLYSEFKQFFPNNHVEYFISYYDYYQPEAYIPRADLFIEKDSSINEELERLRLSATASLLSFDDVIVIASVSANYGLGNPEEYKAMVQRVEVGFEYSQKQFLLKLVEMGYKRNDK
;
A
#
# COMPACT_ATOMS: atom_id res chain seq x y z
N ALA A 1 17.83 -16.88 -14.21
CA ALA A 1 16.49 -16.40 -13.85
C ALA A 1 16.39 -14.87 -14.02
N ILE A 2 17.23 -14.05 -13.35
CA ILE A 2 17.15 -12.57 -13.36
C ILE A 2 17.12 -12.01 -14.79
N LYS A 3 18.13 -12.33 -15.62
CA LYS A 3 18.19 -11.84 -17.01
C LYS A 3 16.94 -12.24 -17.82
N ALA A 4 16.52 -13.50 -17.74
CA ALA A 4 15.35 -13.98 -18.47
C ALA A 4 14.06 -13.24 -18.06
N LEU A 5 13.85 -13.01 -16.77
CA LEU A 5 12.70 -12.25 -16.26
C LEU A 5 12.77 -10.77 -16.67
N SER A 6 13.95 -10.13 -16.54
CA SER A 6 14.13 -8.73 -16.94
C SER A 6 13.94 -8.52 -18.45
N ASP A 7 14.43 -9.45 -19.27
CA ASP A 7 14.23 -9.38 -20.71
C ASP A 7 12.75 -9.63 -21.08
N SER A 8 12.08 -10.55 -20.38
CA SER A 8 10.65 -10.83 -20.55
C SER A 8 9.77 -9.61 -20.24
N THR A 9 10.09 -8.88 -19.19
CA THR A 9 9.33 -7.64 -18.83
C THR A 9 9.55 -6.48 -19.80
N LYS A 10 10.62 -6.51 -20.61
CA LYS A 10 10.88 -5.52 -21.66
C LYS A 10 10.11 -5.82 -22.95
N VAL A 11 9.77 -7.08 -23.22
CA VAL A 11 9.11 -7.55 -24.44
C VAL A 11 7.59 -7.69 -24.25
N ASP A 12 7.03 -7.07 -23.22
CA ASP A 12 5.59 -7.05 -22.89
C ASP A 12 4.95 -8.44 -22.66
N ASN A 13 5.75 -9.43 -22.23
CA ASN A 13 5.19 -10.68 -21.73
C ASN A 13 4.37 -10.43 -20.45
N GLN A 14 3.05 -10.60 -20.56
CA GLN A 14 2.12 -10.32 -19.46
C GLN A 14 2.32 -11.24 -18.25
N TYR A 15 2.75 -12.48 -18.47
CA TYR A 15 2.81 -13.49 -17.42
C TYR A 15 4.16 -14.20 -17.41
N ASN A 16 4.74 -14.29 -16.21
CA ASN A 16 5.96 -15.02 -15.95
C ASN A 16 5.81 -15.86 -14.68
N THR A 17 6.32 -17.07 -14.68
CA THR A 17 6.33 -17.94 -13.50
C THR A 17 7.76 -18.25 -13.09
N LEU A 18 8.13 -17.88 -11.86
CA LEU A 18 9.40 -18.24 -11.23
C LEU A 18 9.19 -19.42 -10.30
N LEU A 19 9.55 -20.61 -10.75
CA LEU A 19 9.49 -21.83 -9.97
C LEU A 19 10.79 -22.01 -9.16
N GLY A 20 10.65 -22.25 -7.87
CA GLY A 20 11.79 -22.50 -6.99
C GLY A 20 11.34 -23.03 -5.64
N VAL A 21 12.14 -23.89 -5.04
CA VAL A 21 11.92 -24.41 -3.68
C VAL A 21 12.05 -23.28 -2.64
N THR A 22 11.64 -23.55 -1.42
CA THR A 22 11.88 -22.66 -0.28
C THR A 22 13.37 -22.32 -0.19
N GLU A 23 13.73 -21.11 0.21
CA GLU A 23 15.13 -20.64 0.33
C GLU A 23 15.94 -20.55 -0.99
N SER A 24 15.28 -20.65 -2.13
CA SER A 24 15.93 -20.54 -3.46
C SER A 24 16.16 -19.09 -3.92
N CYS A 25 16.28 -18.14 -3.01
CA CYS A 25 16.54 -16.72 -3.30
C CYS A 25 15.53 -16.07 -4.28
N LYS A 26 14.25 -16.52 -4.26
CA LYS A 26 13.21 -15.96 -5.12
C LYS A 26 13.02 -14.47 -4.87
N THR A 27 12.97 -14.04 -3.61
CA THR A 27 12.82 -12.62 -3.20
C THR A 27 13.95 -11.79 -3.78
N TYR A 28 15.20 -12.23 -3.63
CA TYR A 28 16.36 -11.56 -4.20
C TYR A 28 16.31 -11.50 -5.73
N THR A 29 15.88 -12.59 -6.38
CA THR A 29 15.72 -12.61 -7.84
C THR A 29 14.73 -11.57 -8.30
N ILE A 30 13.57 -11.47 -7.66
CA ILE A 30 12.56 -10.45 -7.98
C ILE A 30 13.07 -9.04 -7.68
N ALA A 31 13.75 -8.83 -6.55
CA ALA A 31 14.37 -7.55 -6.24
C ALA A 31 15.33 -7.09 -7.34
N LYS A 32 16.17 -7.98 -7.87
CA LYS A 32 17.07 -7.68 -8.99
C LYS A 32 16.36 -7.41 -10.32
N VAL A 33 15.19 -7.99 -10.54
CA VAL A 33 14.35 -7.64 -11.71
C VAL A 33 13.77 -6.25 -11.56
N ILE A 34 13.27 -5.90 -10.38
CA ILE A 34 12.75 -4.55 -10.08
C ILE A 34 13.85 -3.51 -10.21
N GLU A 35 15.05 -3.77 -9.66
CA GLU A 35 16.23 -2.90 -9.79
C GLU A 35 16.59 -2.64 -11.26
N ALA A 36 16.51 -3.67 -12.11
CA ALA A 36 16.83 -3.56 -13.53
C ALA A 36 15.75 -2.86 -14.38
N THR A 37 14.50 -2.86 -13.94
CA THR A 37 13.36 -2.31 -14.69
C THR A 37 12.90 -0.96 -14.18
N GLN A 38 13.08 -0.68 -12.89
CA GLN A 38 12.64 0.54 -12.18
C GLN A 38 11.16 0.90 -12.45
N LYS A 39 10.31 -0.12 -12.63
CA LYS A 39 8.87 0.07 -12.83
C LYS A 39 8.14 0.07 -11.49
N PRO A 40 7.06 0.84 -11.35
CA PRO A 40 6.17 0.72 -10.20
C PRO A 40 5.76 -0.73 -9.99
N THR A 41 5.91 -1.24 -8.80
CA THR A 41 5.76 -2.67 -8.51
C THR A 41 4.80 -2.91 -7.35
N LEU A 42 3.85 -3.83 -7.54
CA LEU A 42 2.99 -4.34 -6.48
C LEU A 42 3.36 -5.78 -6.15
N ILE A 43 3.70 -6.03 -4.90
CA ILE A 43 3.98 -7.37 -4.36
C ILE A 43 2.82 -7.77 -3.45
N MET A 44 2.08 -8.78 -3.86
CA MET A 44 0.94 -9.27 -3.08
C MET A 44 1.29 -10.54 -2.31
N THR A 45 0.91 -10.56 -1.04
CA THR A 45 1.10 -11.70 -0.14
C THR A 45 -0.22 -12.22 0.40
N HIS A 46 -0.25 -13.47 0.82
CA HIS A 46 -1.46 -14.09 1.36
C HIS A 46 -1.78 -13.68 2.81
N ASN A 47 -0.82 -13.12 3.55
CA ASN A 47 -1.03 -12.67 4.92
C ASN A 47 -0.17 -11.45 5.31
N LYS A 48 -0.52 -10.82 6.44
CA LYS A 48 0.16 -9.65 6.99
C LYS A 48 1.60 -9.94 7.45
N THR A 49 1.86 -11.11 7.98
CA THR A 49 3.18 -11.50 8.50
C THR A 49 4.23 -11.58 7.39
N LEU A 50 3.88 -12.24 6.29
CA LEU A 50 4.76 -12.30 5.12
C LEU A 50 4.92 -10.92 4.47
N ALA A 51 3.86 -10.11 4.45
CA ALA A 51 3.96 -8.73 3.97
C ALA A 51 4.96 -7.92 4.80
N ALA A 52 4.93 -8.03 6.13
CA ALA A 52 5.86 -7.33 7.02
C ALA A 52 7.32 -7.78 6.81
N GLN A 53 7.54 -9.09 6.66
CA GLN A 53 8.87 -9.63 6.36
C GLN A 53 9.39 -9.07 5.03
N LEU A 54 8.62 -9.17 3.95
CA LEU A 54 9.03 -8.67 2.64
C LEU A 54 9.24 -7.16 2.65
N TYR A 55 8.40 -6.41 3.35
CA TYR A 55 8.59 -4.97 3.51
C TYR A 55 9.95 -4.63 4.12
N SER A 56 10.34 -5.33 5.19
CA SER A 56 11.65 -5.15 5.82
C SER A 56 12.81 -5.51 4.89
N GLU A 57 12.70 -6.63 4.15
CA GLU A 57 13.72 -7.06 3.19
C GLU A 57 13.85 -6.07 2.02
N PHE A 58 12.73 -5.63 1.45
CA PHE A 58 12.73 -4.70 0.31
C PHE A 58 13.22 -3.30 0.70
N LYS A 59 12.96 -2.82 1.90
CA LYS A 59 13.55 -1.59 2.42
C LYS A 59 15.08 -1.65 2.46
N GLN A 60 15.65 -2.82 2.74
CA GLN A 60 17.11 -3.01 2.72
C GLN A 60 17.66 -3.11 1.30
N PHE A 61 16.93 -3.76 0.37
CA PHE A 61 17.33 -3.86 -1.03
C PHE A 61 17.23 -2.52 -1.78
N PHE A 62 16.28 -1.68 -1.39
CA PHE A 62 15.93 -0.43 -2.06
C PHE A 62 15.93 0.77 -1.11
N PRO A 63 17.11 1.18 -0.62
CA PRO A 63 17.20 2.29 0.35
C PRO A 63 16.80 3.64 -0.23
N ASN A 64 16.83 3.80 -1.56
CA ASN A 64 16.54 5.05 -2.27
C ASN A 64 15.16 5.06 -2.95
N ASN A 65 14.47 3.93 -3.05
CA ASN A 65 13.13 3.84 -3.64
C ASN A 65 12.05 4.02 -2.56
N HIS A 66 10.84 4.36 -3.02
CA HIS A 66 9.67 4.44 -2.17
C HIS A 66 9.09 3.04 -1.92
N VAL A 67 9.52 2.40 -0.83
CA VAL A 67 8.99 1.08 -0.42
C VAL A 67 7.89 1.30 0.59
N GLU A 68 6.66 0.87 0.25
CA GLU A 68 5.45 1.14 0.99
C GLU A 68 4.77 -0.13 1.49
N TYR A 69 4.11 -0.04 2.65
CA TYR A 69 3.41 -1.14 3.29
C TYR A 69 1.91 -0.92 3.23
N PHE A 70 1.19 -1.85 2.60
CA PHE A 70 -0.23 -1.72 2.32
C PHE A 70 -1.00 -2.97 2.74
N ILE A 71 -1.50 -2.98 3.96
CA ILE A 71 -2.27 -4.10 4.53
C ILE A 71 -3.64 -3.63 5.01
N SER A 72 -4.51 -4.56 5.38
CA SER A 72 -5.78 -4.22 6.01
C SER A 72 -5.55 -3.48 7.33
N TYR A 73 -6.23 -2.36 7.52
CA TYR A 73 -6.16 -1.55 8.75
C TYR A 73 -7.00 -2.09 9.91
N TYR A 74 -7.76 -3.17 9.68
CA TYR A 74 -8.45 -3.87 10.75
C TYR A 74 -7.49 -4.77 11.54
N ASP A 75 -7.37 -4.54 12.85
CA ASP A 75 -6.67 -5.45 13.75
C ASP A 75 -7.53 -6.65 14.09
N TYR A 76 -8.83 -6.42 14.26
CA TYR A 76 -9.83 -7.41 14.56
C TYR A 76 -11.07 -7.17 13.71
N TYR A 77 -11.65 -8.24 13.21
CA TYR A 77 -12.93 -8.22 12.52
C TYR A 77 -13.74 -9.44 12.91
N GLN A 78 -14.87 -9.23 13.58
CA GLN A 78 -15.85 -10.23 13.91
C GLN A 78 -17.11 -9.98 13.09
N PRO A 79 -17.47 -10.87 12.16
CA PRO A 79 -18.74 -10.76 11.46
C PRO A 79 -19.91 -11.03 12.40
N GLU A 80 -21.06 -10.46 12.10
CA GLU A 80 -22.31 -10.82 12.76
C GLU A 80 -22.59 -12.32 12.57
N ALA A 81 -23.01 -12.98 13.62
CA ALA A 81 -23.42 -14.38 13.59
C ALA A 81 -24.58 -14.63 14.55
N TYR A 82 -25.49 -15.51 14.15
CA TYR A 82 -26.55 -15.98 15.04
C TYR A 82 -26.40 -17.48 15.28
N ILE A 83 -26.36 -17.87 16.52
CA ILE A 83 -26.26 -19.28 16.94
C ILE A 83 -27.64 -19.75 17.43
N PRO A 84 -28.46 -20.41 16.57
CA PRO A 84 -29.85 -20.75 16.89
C PRO A 84 -30.01 -21.66 18.12
N ARG A 85 -29.02 -22.54 18.36
CA ARG A 85 -29.07 -23.48 19.51
C ARG A 85 -28.94 -22.79 20.87
N ALA A 86 -28.29 -21.63 20.90
CA ALA A 86 -28.04 -20.87 22.12
C ALA A 86 -28.87 -19.58 22.18
N ASP A 87 -29.68 -19.31 21.16
CA ASP A 87 -30.36 -18.03 20.93
C ASP A 87 -29.43 -16.85 21.18
N LEU A 88 -28.20 -16.99 20.65
CA LEU A 88 -27.13 -16.02 20.85
C LEU A 88 -26.87 -15.24 19.53
N PHE A 89 -27.05 -13.94 19.60
CA PHE A 89 -26.63 -13.02 18.54
C PHE A 89 -25.24 -12.46 18.88
N ILE A 90 -24.28 -12.65 17.98
CA ILE A 90 -22.94 -12.09 18.05
C ILE A 90 -22.93 -10.84 17.17
N GLU A 91 -22.75 -9.70 17.77
CA GLU A 91 -22.69 -8.43 17.05
C GLU A 91 -21.41 -8.31 16.24
N LYS A 92 -21.50 -7.57 15.12
CA LYS A 92 -20.33 -7.19 14.35
C LYS A 92 -19.42 -6.31 15.20
N ASP A 93 -18.16 -6.68 15.29
CA ASP A 93 -17.14 -5.89 15.98
C ASP A 93 -15.89 -5.73 15.10
N SER A 94 -15.28 -4.55 15.15
CA SER A 94 -14.06 -4.27 14.42
C SER A 94 -13.26 -3.16 15.09
N SER A 95 -11.95 -3.36 15.18
CA SER A 95 -11.01 -2.32 15.64
C SER A 95 -10.14 -1.85 14.48
N ILE A 96 -10.00 -0.54 14.36
CA ILE A 96 -9.16 0.11 13.36
C ILE A 96 -7.83 0.49 14.00
N ASN A 97 -6.74 0.16 13.31
CA ASN A 97 -5.41 0.56 13.69
C ASN A 97 -5.02 1.84 12.92
N GLU A 98 -4.93 2.96 13.64
CA GLU A 98 -4.63 4.27 13.06
C GLU A 98 -3.22 4.33 12.43
N GLU A 99 -2.27 3.57 12.94
CA GLU A 99 -0.92 3.52 12.36
C GLU A 99 -0.93 2.82 10.99
N LEU A 100 -1.66 1.72 10.88
CA LEU A 100 -1.83 1.01 9.60
C LEU A 100 -2.61 1.85 8.59
N GLU A 101 -3.62 2.60 9.03
CA GLU A 101 -4.34 3.54 8.18
C GLU A 101 -3.40 4.62 7.63
N ARG A 102 -2.54 5.17 8.47
CA ARG A 102 -1.54 6.16 8.10
C ARG A 102 -0.53 5.61 7.07
N LEU A 103 -0.08 4.36 7.24
CA LEU A 103 0.80 3.69 6.27
C LEU A 103 0.09 3.48 4.92
N ARG A 104 -1.20 3.17 4.91
CA ARG A 104 -1.99 3.06 3.67
C ARG A 104 -2.12 4.40 2.94
N LEU A 105 -2.36 5.48 3.67
CA LEU A 105 -2.41 6.83 3.12
C LEU A 105 -1.05 7.24 2.53
N SER A 106 0.06 6.92 3.24
CA SER A 106 1.43 7.11 2.74
C SER A 106 1.65 6.37 1.41
N ALA A 107 1.29 5.09 1.35
CA ALA A 107 1.44 4.28 0.15
C ALA A 107 0.65 4.86 -1.04
N THR A 108 -0.58 5.33 -0.78
CA THR A 108 -1.41 5.96 -1.81
C THR A 108 -0.79 7.28 -2.29
N ALA A 109 -0.28 8.11 -1.38
CA ALA A 109 0.39 9.35 -1.72
C ALA A 109 1.66 9.11 -2.55
N SER A 110 2.47 8.12 -2.17
CA SER A 110 3.68 7.73 -2.91
C SER A 110 3.37 7.25 -4.32
N LEU A 111 2.34 6.40 -4.50
CA LEU A 111 1.90 5.92 -5.81
C LEU A 111 1.43 7.05 -6.75
N LEU A 112 0.91 8.14 -6.19
CA LEU A 112 0.45 9.28 -6.98
C LEU A 112 1.55 10.29 -7.28
N SER A 113 2.70 10.22 -6.59
CA SER A 113 3.75 11.23 -6.63
C SER A 113 5.06 10.75 -7.24
N PHE A 114 5.32 9.44 -7.24
CA PHE A 114 6.60 8.86 -7.64
C PHE A 114 6.43 7.68 -8.60
N ASP A 115 7.42 7.46 -9.46
CA ASP A 115 7.43 6.39 -10.47
C ASP A 115 8.21 5.14 -10.01
N ASP A 116 8.99 5.25 -8.93
CA ASP A 116 9.88 4.19 -8.41
C ASP A 116 9.31 3.48 -7.17
N VAL A 117 7.99 3.43 -7.06
CA VAL A 117 7.27 2.91 -5.88
C VAL A 117 7.19 1.39 -5.90
N ILE A 118 7.50 0.78 -4.76
CA ILE A 118 7.33 -0.66 -4.51
C ILE A 118 6.32 -0.82 -3.37
N VAL A 119 5.13 -1.30 -3.67
CA VAL A 119 4.08 -1.55 -2.66
C VAL A 119 4.05 -3.00 -2.27
N ILE A 120 4.16 -3.28 -0.98
CA ILE A 120 4.02 -4.62 -0.42
C ILE A 120 2.67 -4.72 0.29
N ALA A 121 1.78 -5.53 -0.27
CA ALA A 121 0.40 -5.62 0.15
C ALA A 121 0.00 -7.04 0.59
N SER A 122 -0.98 -7.11 1.48
CA SER A 122 -1.71 -8.35 1.74
C SER A 122 -2.98 -8.41 0.89
N VAL A 123 -3.44 -9.60 0.51
CA VAL A 123 -4.71 -9.78 -0.25
C VAL A 123 -5.89 -9.12 0.48
N SER A 124 -5.91 -9.16 1.80
CA SER A 124 -6.95 -8.52 2.62
C SER A 124 -6.99 -6.98 2.50
N ALA A 125 -5.94 -6.36 1.97
CA ALA A 125 -5.89 -4.91 1.78
C ALA A 125 -6.77 -4.40 0.62
N ASN A 126 -7.20 -5.27 -0.28
CA ASN A 126 -8.06 -4.91 -1.42
C ASN A 126 -9.47 -4.44 -1.01
N TYR A 127 -9.87 -4.72 0.22
CA TYR A 127 -11.16 -4.26 0.73
C TYR A 127 -11.06 -2.82 1.22
N GLY A 128 -12.06 -2.00 0.86
CA GLY A 128 -12.14 -0.60 1.30
C GLY A 128 -11.22 0.36 0.53
N LEU A 129 -10.88 0.03 -0.70
CA LEU A 129 -10.21 0.96 -1.61
C LEU A 129 -11.22 2.02 -2.08
N GLY A 130 -10.85 3.30 -1.92
CA GLY A 130 -11.60 4.43 -2.44
C GLY A 130 -11.36 4.66 -3.95
N ASN A 131 -12.05 5.64 -4.50
CA ASN A 131 -11.84 6.06 -5.89
C ASN A 131 -10.51 6.82 -6.03
N PRO A 132 -9.55 6.37 -6.86
CA PRO A 132 -8.27 7.04 -7.05
C PRO A 132 -8.38 8.47 -7.57
N GLU A 133 -9.41 8.78 -8.37
CA GLU A 133 -9.63 10.12 -8.92
C GLU A 133 -10.08 11.11 -7.83
N GLU A 134 -10.96 10.68 -6.93
CA GLU A 134 -11.37 11.48 -5.77
C GLU A 134 -10.18 11.73 -4.84
N TYR A 135 -9.34 10.73 -4.63
CA TYR A 135 -8.13 10.88 -3.82
C TYR A 135 -7.16 11.90 -4.44
N LYS A 136 -6.94 11.85 -5.78
CA LYS A 136 -6.12 12.84 -6.49
C LYS A 136 -6.67 14.26 -6.35
N ALA A 137 -7.98 14.42 -6.40
CA ALA A 137 -8.64 15.72 -6.23
C ALA A 137 -8.47 16.30 -4.80
N MET A 138 -8.23 15.42 -3.82
CA MET A 138 -8.01 15.78 -2.42
C MET A 138 -6.53 16.00 -2.06
N VAL A 139 -5.61 16.01 -3.01
CA VAL A 139 -4.20 16.30 -2.78
C VAL A 139 -3.94 17.78 -2.93
N GLN A 140 -3.28 18.38 -1.93
CA GLN A 140 -2.77 19.75 -1.98
C GLN A 140 -1.25 19.74 -1.85
N ARG A 141 -0.56 20.07 -2.93
CA ARG A 141 0.89 20.23 -2.91
C ARG A 141 1.27 21.59 -2.35
N VAL A 142 2.25 21.60 -1.45
CA VAL A 142 2.77 22.82 -0.83
C VAL A 142 4.29 22.82 -0.99
N GLU A 143 4.84 23.91 -1.50
CA GLU A 143 6.27 24.06 -1.74
C GLU A 143 6.81 25.31 -1.07
N VAL A 144 8.02 25.25 -0.53
CA VAL A 144 8.70 26.40 0.08
C VAL A 144 9.04 27.43 -0.99
N GLY A 145 8.68 28.71 -0.75
CA GLY A 145 8.91 29.81 -1.69
C GLY A 145 7.74 30.13 -2.61
N PHE A 146 6.66 29.34 -2.61
CA PHE A 146 5.43 29.68 -3.31
C PHE A 146 4.46 30.44 -2.43
N GLU A 147 3.80 31.45 -3.00
CA GLU A 147 2.75 32.21 -2.32
C GLU A 147 1.39 31.53 -2.51
N TYR A 148 0.71 31.29 -1.40
CA TYR A 148 -0.66 30.75 -1.37
C TYR A 148 -1.61 31.73 -0.71
N SER A 149 -2.81 31.90 -1.28
CA SER A 149 -3.87 32.61 -0.58
C SER A 149 -4.31 31.81 0.65
N GLN A 150 -4.11 32.36 1.84
CA GLN A 150 -4.48 31.72 3.11
C GLN A 150 -5.94 31.25 3.10
N LYS A 151 -6.86 32.10 2.62
CA LYS A 151 -8.29 31.77 2.57
C LYS A 151 -8.58 30.58 1.66
N GLN A 152 -7.98 30.53 0.48
CA GLN A 152 -8.17 29.42 -0.47
C GLN A 152 -7.56 28.13 0.06
N PHE A 153 -6.38 28.21 0.68
CA PHE A 153 -5.72 27.07 1.27
C PHE A 153 -6.54 26.46 2.43
N LEU A 154 -7.06 27.30 3.33
CA LEU A 154 -7.93 26.85 4.44
C LEU A 154 -9.23 26.24 3.93
N LEU A 155 -9.86 26.80 2.91
CA LEU A 155 -11.05 26.21 2.29
C LEU A 155 -10.74 24.83 1.71
N LYS A 156 -9.61 24.68 1.03
CA LYS A 156 -9.18 23.40 0.48
C LYS A 156 -8.94 22.36 1.57
N LEU A 157 -8.33 22.72 2.69
CA LEU A 157 -8.14 21.82 3.83
C LEU A 157 -9.49 21.36 4.41
N VAL A 158 -10.48 22.27 4.52
CA VAL A 158 -11.83 21.90 4.98
C VAL A 158 -12.52 20.94 4.00
N GLU A 159 -12.43 21.18 2.70
CA GLU A 159 -12.93 20.27 1.66
C GLU A 159 -12.29 18.88 1.75
N MET A 160 -11.01 18.80 2.13
CA MET A 160 -10.26 17.57 2.35
C MET A 160 -10.59 16.88 3.69
N GLY A 161 -11.50 17.43 4.50
CA GLY A 161 -11.94 16.86 5.76
C GLY A 161 -11.07 17.21 6.97
N TYR A 162 -10.09 18.11 6.85
CA TYR A 162 -9.30 18.58 7.99
C TYR A 162 -10.16 19.38 8.97
N LYS A 163 -9.96 19.12 10.25
CA LYS A 163 -10.62 19.88 11.33
C LYS A 163 -9.65 20.91 11.89
N ARG A 164 -10.18 22.11 12.15
CA ARG A 164 -9.40 23.14 12.84
C ARG A 164 -9.06 22.69 14.26
N ASN A 165 -7.80 22.87 14.61
CA ASN A 165 -7.32 22.69 15.98
C ASN A 165 -6.70 24.00 16.43
N ASP A 166 -7.16 24.52 17.56
CA ASP A 166 -6.69 25.80 18.12
C ASP A 166 -5.56 25.61 19.17
N LYS A 167 -4.91 24.41 19.17
CA LYS A 167 -3.76 24.11 20.04
C LYS A 167 -2.46 24.30 19.30
#